data_b590587771f789748e9be6947eef5259
#
_entry.id   b590587771f789748e9be6947eef5259
#
_cell.length_a   1.000
_cell.length_b   1.000
_cell.length_c   1.000
_cell.angle_alpha   90.00
_cell.angle_beta   90.00
_cell.angle_gamma   90.00
#
_symmetry.space_group_name_H-M   'P 1'
#
loop_
_entity.id
_entity.type
_entity.pdbx_description
1 polymer ?
#
loop_
_entity_poly.entity_id
_entity_poly.type
_entity_poly.pdbx_seq_one_letter_code
_entity_poly.pdbx_strand_id
1 'polypeptide(L)'
;VVPYPTIDEQLPVQVETGEGPDLARITNFAAYRGKLLDLEPLLADPAYFESNFPAPVLAAMRAEGATSGIHGFPDALTVTGPFVNKTLFDQAGIELPGEGTTWEEWTDLTKQVAEATGVQYAISIDRTGHRFAGPAMSMGATLIDADGNFAVDTPGYRAFAEFLNSWHEEAITPSEVWLVGDSLNNCIDNVISGDLVMCMTGSWQVGRMAQDVGDAFDWVVVPNPSGAGGSTGVAGGSAVVAFADTEHPEAVAALMEFLVQPENYGAFSAGTLSLPAQTDVASQGVDFETDDDAVLAALAAYTAEVPKLQDQAVGLNVHPFAFAYYRNSANRIAQYLTGELTLDEALQRLQQDIDDAIAEAQQ
;
A
#
# COMPACT_ATOMS: atom_id res chain seq x y z
N VAL A 1 -0.44 19.63 9.52
CA VAL A 1 -0.08 18.41 8.76
C VAL A 1 1.33 18.01 9.17
N VAL A 2 1.53 16.77 9.52
CA VAL A 2 2.84 16.20 9.88
C VAL A 2 3.21 15.08 8.90
N PRO A 3 4.52 14.79 8.68
CA PRO A 3 4.95 13.70 7.83
C PRO A 3 4.42 12.34 8.29
N TYR A 4 4.19 11.42 7.36
CA TYR A 4 3.65 10.08 7.65
C TYR A 4 4.47 9.30 8.70
N PRO A 5 5.81 9.26 8.67
CA PRO A 5 6.58 8.58 9.72
C PRO A 5 6.34 9.16 11.11
N THR A 6 6.13 10.49 11.23
CA THR A 6 5.82 11.15 12.51
C THR A 6 4.47 10.68 13.07
N ILE A 7 3.46 10.49 12.20
CA ILE A 7 2.16 9.94 12.62
C ILE A 7 2.32 8.51 13.12
N ASP A 8 3.04 7.68 12.37
CA ASP A 8 3.20 6.26 12.70
C ASP A 8 3.96 6.04 14.02
N GLU A 9 4.92 6.91 14.34
CA GLU A 9 5.74 6.82 15.55
C GLU A 9 5.14 7.54 16.77
N GLN A 10 4.56 8.72 16.60
CA GLN A 10 4.18 9.59 17.72
C GLN A 10 2.70 9.50 18.10
N LEU A 11 1.82 9.32 17.13
CA LEU A 11 0.39 9.29 17.40
C LEU A 11 -0.03 8.18 18.36
N PRO A 12 0.49 6.93 18.29
CA PRO A 12 0.16 5.89 19.27
C PRO A 12 0.50 6.32 20.72
N VAL A 13 1.65 6.95 20.90
CA VAL A 13 2.08 7.43 22.24
C VAL A 13 1.18 8.55 22.72
N GLN A 14 0.83 9.51 21.87
CA GLN A 14 -0.07 10.62 22.21
C GLN A 14 -1.46 10.11 22.61
N VAL A 15 -2.00 9.14 21.88
CA VAL A 15 -3.30 8.53 22.20
C VAL A 15 -3.25 7.76 23.52
N GLU A 16 -2.16 7.03 23.79
CA GLU A 16 -2.01 6.31 25.06
C GLU A 16 -1.89 7.26 26.28
N THR A 17 -1.34 8.45 26.08
CA THR A 17 -1.16 9.45 27.17
C THR A 17 -2.34 10.40 27.30
N GLY A 18 -3.39 10.29 26.46
CA GLY A 18 -4.53 11.21 26.45
C GLY A 18 -4.20 12.60 25.87
N GLU A 19 -3.08 12.71 25.12
CA GLU A 19 -2.65 13.93 24.43
C GLU A 19 -2.90 13.85 22.91
N GLY A 20 -3.70 12.86 22.47
CA GLY A 20 -4.04 12.66 21.07
C GLY A 20 -4.96 13.78 20.52
N PRO A 21 -5.07 13.89 19.18
CA PRO A 21 -6.02 14.79 18.54
C PRO A 21 -7.44 14.24 18.63
N ASP A 22 -8.45 15.08 18.38
CA ASP A 22 -9.85 14.63 18.24
C ASP A 22 -10.01 13.65 17.05
N LEU A 23 -9.28 13.90 15.96
CA LEU A 23 -9.33 13.19 14.70
C LEU A 23 -7.92 12.98 14.14
N ALA A 24 -7.73 11.84 13.47
CA ALA A 24 -6.54 11.64 12.63
C ALA A 24 -6.86 10.83 11.38
N ARG A 25 -6.05 11.02 10.35
CA ARG A 25 -5.98 10.13 9.19
C ARG A 25 -4.91 9.08 9.48
N ILE A 26 -5.29 7.81 9.48
CA ILE A 26 -4.42 6.69 9.84
C ILE A 26 -4.45 5.59 8.76
N THR A 27 -3.43 4.75 8.75
CA THR A 27 -3.35 3.54 7.92
C THR A 27 -3.26 2.27 8.76
N ASN A 28 -2.73 2.36 10.00
CA ASN A 28 -2.64 1.25 10.95
C ASN A 28 -3.87 1.23 11.87
N PHE A 29 -4.96 0.63 11.41
CA PHE A 29 -6.21 0.57 12.18
C PHE A 29 -6.07 -0.21 13.49
N ALA A 30 -5.28 -1.29 13.46
CA ALA A 30 -5.11 -2.18 14.61
C ALA A 30 -4.43 -1.51 15.81
N ALA A 31 -3.54 -0.54 15.58
CA ALA A 31 -2.83 0.18 16.64
C ALA A 31 -3.75 0.98 17.58
N TYR A 32 -4.97 1.28 17.13
CA TYR A 32 -5.90 2.14 17.88
C TYR A 32 -7.18 1.42 18.32
N ARG A 33 -7.24 0.09 18.18
CA ARG A 33 -8.41 -0.69 18.62
C ARG A 33 -8.70 -0.44 20.09
N GLY A 34 -9.97 -0.13 20.41
CA GLY A 34 -10.42 0.20 21.75
C GLY A 34 -10.07 1.63 22.21
N LYS A 35 -9.38 2.43 21.38
CA LYS A 35 -9.08 3.86 21.64
C LYS A 35 -9.90 4.80 20.76
N LEU A 36 -10.66 4.25 19.84
CA LEU A 36 -11.48 5.05 18.93
C LEU A 36 -12.86 5.31 19.52
N LEU A 37 -13.39 6.52 19.27
CA LEU A 37 -14.75 6.91 19.63
C LEU A 37 -15.77 6.08 18.82
N ASP A 38 -16.76 5.51 19.49
CA ASP A 38 -17.92 4.97 18.80
C ASP A 38 -18.85 6.12 18.39
N LEU A 39 -18.89 6.37 17.10
CA LEU A 39 -19.70 7.43 16.49
C LEU A 39 -21.15 6.98 16.25
N GLU A 40 -21.44 5.66 16.22
CA GLU A 40 -22.77 5.13 15.86
C GLU A 40 -23.92 5.81 16.62
N PRO A 41 -23.86 6.01 17.98
CA PRO A 41 -24.92 6.67 18.72
C PRO A 41 -25.00 8.20 18.50
N LEU A 42 -24.02 8.81 17.86
CA LEU A 42 -23.91 10.25 17.64
C LEU A 42 -24.30 10.65 16.20
N LEU A 43 -24.24 9.70 15.27
CA LEU A 43 -24.54 9.94 13.86
C LEU A 43 -26.07 10.01 13.62
N ALA A 44 -26.49 10.90 12.73
CA ALA A 44 -27.89 10.99 12.29
C ALA A 44 -28.29 9.81 11.39
N ASP A 45 -27.35 9.30 10.58
CA ASP A 45 -27.54 8.14 9.69
C ASP A 45 -26.34 7.18 9.73
N PRO A 46 -26.24 6.33 10.76
CA PRO A 46 -25.20 5.30 10.82
C PRO A 46 -25.25 4.30 9.66
N ALA A 47 -26.46 4.00 9.16
CA ALA A 47 -26.67 3.04 8.07
C ALA A 47 -26.00 3.51 6.76
N TYR A 48 -25.85 4.82 6.58
CA TYR A 48 -25.12 5.37 5.44
C TYR A 48 -23.68 4.90 5.40
N PHE A 49 -22.98 4.89 6.53
CA PHE A 49 -21.59 4.41 6.62
C PHE A 49 -21.50 2.92 6.29
N GLU A 50 -22.39 2.11 6.85
CA GLU A 50 -22.39 0.66 6.62
C GLU A 50 -22.69 0.29 5.15
N SER A 51 -23.51 1.07 4.46
CA SER A 51 -23.89 0.81 3.06
C SER A 51 -22.89 1.35 2.04
N ASN A 52 -22.12 2.39 2.39
CA ASN A 52 -21.27 3.10 1.44
C ASN A 52 -19.78 2.87 1.64
N PHE A 53 -19.35 2.15 2.67
CA PHE A 53 -17.95 1.81 2.89
C PHE A 53 -17.72 0.31 3.03
N PRO A 54 -16.54 -0.21 2.62
CA PRO A 54 -16.23 -1.63 2.72
C PRO A 54 -16.33 -2.15 4.15
N ALA A 55 -17.23 -3.09 4.39
CA ALA A 55 -17.48 -3.67 5.72
C ALA A 55 -16.21 -4.21 6.41
N PRO A 56 -15.25 -4.87 5.73
CA PRO A 56 -14.00 -5.30 6.36
C PRO A 56 -13.16 -4.15 6.91
N VAL A 57 -13.14 -2.99 6.24
CA VAL A 57 -12.38 -1.81 6.68
C VAL A 57 -13.05 -1.17 7.90
N LEU A 58 -14.39 -1.04 7.90
CA LEU A 58 -15.12 -0.57 9.07
C LEU A 58 -14.91 -1.50 10.27
N ALA A 59 -14.93 -2.82 10.05
CA ALA A 59 -14.70 -3.81 11.08
C ALA A 59 -13.27 -3.76 11.65
N ALA A 60 -12.27 -3.46 10.83
CA ALA A 60 -10.88 -3.37 11.27
C ALA A 60 -10.63 -2.25 12.30
N MET A 61 -11.48 -1.23 12.34
CA MET A 61 -11.42 -0.13 13.30
C MET A 61 -12.14 -0.42 14.63
N ARG A 62 -12.95 -1.49 14.70
CA ARG A 62 -13.70 -1.88 15.90
C ARG A 62 -12.77 -2.42 16.99
N ALA A 63 -13.20 -2.29 18.23
CA ALA A 63 -12.53 -2.98 19.34
C ALA A 63 -12.59 -4.50 19.13
N GLU A 64 -11.65 -5.22 19.74
CA GLU A 64 -11.59 -6.68 19.62
C GLU A 64 -12.89 -7.32 20.13
N GLY A 65 -13.44 -8.23 19.33
CA GLY A 65 -14.70 -8.93 19.62
C GLY A 65 -15.97 -8.10 19.40
N ALA A 66 -15.88 -6.81 19.07
CA ALA A 66 -17.04 -5.98 18.76
C ALA A 66 -17.59 -6.30 17.36
N THR A 67 -18.91 -6.47 17.27
CA THR A 67 -19.62 -6.79 16.02
C THR A 67 -20.34 -5.58 15.42
N SER A 68 -20.42 -4.46 16.13
CA SER A 68 -21.03 -3.18 15.71
C SER A 68 -20.17 -2.01 16.13
N GLY A 69 -20.60 -0.80 15.83
CA GLY A 69 -19.89 0.45 16.07
C GLY A 69 -19.26 1.02 14.80
N ILE A 70 -19.28 2.34 14.70
CA ILE A 70 -18.65 3.12 13.64
C ILE A 70 -17.59 4.01 14.27
N HIS A 71 -16.33 3.83 13.90
CA HIS A 71 -15.20 4.53 14.52
C HIS A 71 -14.47 5.49 13.58
N GLY A 72 -14.91 5.54 12.33
CA GLY A 72 -14.35 6.34 11.26
C GLY A 72 -14.84 5.87 9.90
N PHE A 73 -14.21 6.38 8.86
CA PHE A 73 -14.48 5.95 7.48
C PHE A 73 -13.19 5.94 6.65
N PRO A 74 -13.02 5.00 5.71
CA PRO A 74 -11.90 5.03 4.77
C PRO A 74 -12.04 6.24 3.84
N ASP A 75 -11.00 7.07 3.80
CA ASP A 75 -10.97 8.30 2.99
C ASP A 75 -10.33 8.10 1.61
N ALA A 76 -9.56 7.03 1.45
CA ALA A 76 -8.96 6.65 0.19
C ALA A 76 -8.72 5.15 0.10
N LEU A 77 -8.87 4.60 -1.10
CA LEU A 77 -8.34 3.31 -1.51
C LEU A 77 -6.98 3.52 -2.16
N THR A 78 -6.02 2.65 -1.89
CA THR A 78 -4.78 2.58 -2.64
C THR A 78 -4.54 1.18 -3.18
N VAL A 79 -3.84 1.10 -4.32
CA VAL A 79 -3.45 -0.18 -4.94
C VAL A 79 -1.98 -0.11 -5.30
N THR A 80 -1.23 -1.17 -5.01
CA THR A 80 0.15 -1.26 -5.46
C THR A 80 0.22 -1.56 -6.95
N GLY A 81 1.20 -0.96 -7.62
CA GLY A 81 1.44 -1.15 -9.04
C GLY A 81 2.68 -0.37 -9.51
N PRO A 82 3.17 -0.68 -10.72
CA PRO A 82 4.42 -0.15 -11.21
C PRO A 82 4.27 1.22 -11.88
N PHE A 83 5.19 2.15 -11.55
CA PHE A 83 5.50 3.31 -12.36
C PHE A 83 6.67 3.00 -13.28
N VAL A 84 6.58 3.43 -14.53
CA VAL A 84 7.57 3.20 -15.57
C VAL A 84 7.96 4.53 -16.22
N ASN A 85 9.25 4.75 -16.43
CA ASN A 85 9.73 5.83 -17.26
C ASN A 85 9.54 5.47 -18.74
N LYS A 86 8.43 5.97 -19.32
CA LYS A 86 8.03 5.68 -20.70
C LYS A 86 9.06 6.18 -21.72
N THR A 87 9.65 7.35 -21.44
CA THR A 87 10.67 7.94 -22.35
C THR A 87 11.86 7.00 -22.57
N LEU A 88 12.27 6.23 -21.54
CA LEU A 88 13.35 5.25 -21.68
C LEU A 88 12.93 4.07 -22.57
N PHE A 89 11.70 3.60 -22.50
CA PHE A 89 11.17 2.58 -23.41
C PHE A 89 11.12 3.07 -24.87
N ASP A 90 10.64 4.30 -25.07
CA ASP A 90 10.59 4.90 -26.40
C ASP A 90 12.00 5.08 -26.98
N GLN A 91 12.98 5.53 -26.19
CA GLN A 91 14.38 5.65 -26.61
C GLN A 91 15.04 4.33 -26.95
N ALA A 92 14.71 3.28 -26.20
CA ALA A 92 15.18 1.92 -26.46
C ALA A 92 14.48 1.27 -27.68
N GLY A 93 13.35 1.81 -28.11
CA GLY A 93 12.51 1.19 -29.16
C GLY A 93 11.86 -0.10 -28.72
N ILE A 94 11.59 -0.24 -27.40
CA ILE A 94 10.97 -1.41 -26.78
C ILE A 94 9.52 -1.06 -26.42
N GLU A 95 8.58 -1.96 -26.72
CA GLU A 95 7.18 -1.77 -26.36
C GLU A 95 6.97 -1.95 -24.85
N LEU A 96 6.06 -1.15 -24.28
CA LEU A 96 5.65 -1.28 -22.89
C LEU A 96 4.98 -2.64 -22.66
N PRO A 97 5.27 -3.31 -21.53
CA PRO A 97 4.61 -4.55 -21.19
C PRO A 97 3.10 -4.38 -20.97
N GLY A 98 2.33 -5.36 -21.40
CA GLY A 98 0.88 -5.42 -21.23
C GLY A 98 0.44 -6.41 -20.14
N GLU A 99 -0.87 -6.67 -20.09
CA GLU A 99 -1.44 -7.67 -19.19
C GLU A 99 -0.84 -9.07 -19.44
N GLY A 100 -0.59 -9.79 -18.35
CA GLY A 100 -0.05 -11.14 -18.38
C GLY A 100 1.45 -11.23 -18.54
N THR A 101 2.16 -10.09 -18.72
CA THR A 101 3.63 -10.08 -18.73
C THR A 101 4.15 -10.57 -17.38
N THR A 102 5.06 -11.54 -17.38
CA THR A 102 5.59 -12.16 -16.16
C THR A 102 6.67 -11.30 -15.51
N TRP A 103 7.00 -11.60 -14.25
CA TRP A 103 8.09 -10.93 -13.53
C TRP A 103 9.44 -11.10 -14.23
N GLU A 104 9.68 -12.28 -14.80
CA GLU A 104 10.89 -12.58 -15.58
C GLU A 104 10.95 -11.74 -16.86
N GLU A 105 9.85 -11.70 -17.62
CA GLU A 105 9.76 -10.88 -18.82
C GLU A 105 9.90 -9.38 -18.51
N TRP A 106 9.29 -8.90 -17.40
CA TRP A 106 9.44 -7.54 -16.93
C TRP A 106 10.90 -7.20 -16.60
N THR A 107 11.58 -8.09 -15.87
CA THR A 107 12.98 -7.92 -15.52
C THR A 107 13.87 -7.88 -16.78
N ASP A 108 13.64 -8.78 -17.72
CA ASP A 108 14.40 -8.82 -18.97
C ASP A 108 14.17 -7.58 -19.84
N LEU A 109 12.92 -7.10 -19.94
CA LEU A 109 12.59 -5.89 -20.71
C LEU A 109 13.23 -4.64 -20.05
N THR A 110 13.11 -4.48 -18.76
CA THR A 110 13.70 -3.33 -18.07
C THR A 110 15.23 -3.32 -18.10
N LYS A 111 15.87 -4.50 -18.05
CA LYS A 111 17.32 -4.66 -18.28
C LYS A 111 17.72 -4.22 -19.69
N GLN A 112 16.98 -4.67 -20.71
CA GLN A 112 17.24 -4.25 -22.10
C GLN A 112 17.08 -2.74 -22.28
N VAL A 113 16.07 -2.13 -21.66
CA VAL A 113 15.87 -0.67 -21.68
C VAL A 113 17.03 0.02 -20.99
N ALA A 114 17.44 -0.43 -19.80
CA ALA A 114 18.55 0.15 -19.06
C ALA A 114 19.85 0.07 -19.84
N GLU A 115 20.14 -1.08 -20.47
CA GLU A 115 21.33 -1.27 -21.31
C GLU A 115 21.32 -0.36 -22.55
N ALA A 116 20.17 -0.27 -23.24
CA ALA A 116 20.04 0.54 -24.46
C ALA A 116 20.14 2.04 -24.20
N THR A 117 19.67 2.51 -23.05
CA THR A 117 19.62 3.95 -22.71
C THR A 117 20.79 4.39 -21.82
N GLY A 118 21.47 3.46 -21.18
CA GLY A 118 22.56 3.73 -20.25
C GLY A 118 22.06 4.21 -18.86
N VAL A 119 20.77 4.06 -18.55
CA VAL A 119 20.23 4.35 -17.23
C VAL A 119 20.77 3.35 -16.21
N GLN A 120 20.94 3.78 -14.96
CA GLN A 120 21.69 3.01 -13.97
C GLN A 120 20.97 1.74 -13.51
N TYR A 121 19.65 1.80 -13.28
CA TYR A 121 18.89 0.71 -12.70
C TYR A 121 17.70 0.32 -13.57
N ALA A 122 17.41 -0.97 -13.59
CA ALA A 122 16.33 -1.54 -14.38
C ALA A 122 15.00 -1.58 -13.63
N ILE A 123 14.99 -2.19 -12.44
CA ILE A 123 13.76 -2.50 -11.71
C ILE A 123 13.99 -2.42 -10.20
N SER A 124 12.97 -1.99 -9.46
CA SER A 124 12.97 -2.02 -8.00
C SER A 124 11.57 -2.09 -7.43
N ILE A 125 11.47 -2.40 -6.14
CA ILE A 125 10.24 -2.30 -5.35
C ILE A 125 10.52 -1.54 -4.05
N ASP A 126 9.53 -0.82 -3.51
CA ASP A 126 9.66 -0.17 -2.20
C ASP A 126 9.95 -1.19 -1.09
N ARG A 127 10.80 -0.82 -0.13
CA ARG A 127 11.17 -1.64 1.01
C ARG A 127 10.05 -1.71 2.05
N THR A 128 9.13 -2.63 1.87
CA THR A 128 8.08 -2.93 2.87
C THR A 128 7.44 -4.28 2.56
N GLY A 129 7.04 -5.03 3.60
CA GLY A 129 6.28 -6.27 3.42
C GLY A 129 4.99 -6.10 2.64
N HIS A 130 4.36 -4.92 2.71
CA HIS A 130 3.17 -4.62 1.90
C HIS A 130 3.46 -4.68 0.39
N ARG A 131 4.58 -4.09 -0.08
CA ARG A 131 4.97 -4.14 -1.51
C ARG A 131 5.51 -5.50 -1.91
N PHE A 132 6.16 -6.20 -0.97
CA PHE A 132 6.63 -7.55 -1.17
C PHE A 132 5.49 -8.58 -1.32
N ALA A 133 4.38 -8.37 -0.63
CA ALA A 133 3.24 -9.29 -0.59
C ALA A 133 2.60 -9.52 -1.97
N GLY A 134 2.31 -8.47 -2.73
CA GLY A 134 1.69 -8.59 -4.06
C GLY A 134 2.50 -9.45 -5.03
N PRO A 135 3.78 -9.12 -5.26
CA PRO A 135 4.70 -9.96 -6.04
C PRO A 135 4.79 -11.41 -5.54
N ALA A 136 4.90 -11.63 -4.24
CA ALA A 136 4.92 -12.98 -3.68
C ALA A 136 3.61 -13.74 -3.95
N MET A 137 2.45 -13.10 -3.77
CA MET A 137 1.13 -13.66 -4.10
C MET A 137 1.02 -13.97 -5.60
N SER A 138 1.49 -13.09 -6.47
CA SER A 138 1.48 -13.33 -7.91
C SER A 138 2.35 -14.53 -8.31
N MET A 139 3.42 -14.82 -7.56
CA MET A 139 4.22 -16.04 -7.69
C MET A 139 3.61 -17.27 -6.98
N GLY A 140 2.41 -17.14 -6.41
CA GLY A 140 1.65 -18.23 -5.81
C GLY A 140 1.81 -18.38 -4.29
N ALA A 141 2.26 -17.34 -3.59
CA ALA A 141 2.27 -17.34 -2.13
C ALA A 141 0.84 -17.32 -1.57
N THR A 142 0.61 -18.12 -0.53
CA THR A 142 -0.54 -18.00 0.35
C THR A 142 -0.04 -17.42 1.66
N LEU A 143 -0.22 -16.12 1.85
CA LEU A 143 0.28 -15.40 3.03
C LEU A 143 -0.59 -15.55 4.26
N ILE A 144 -1.89 -15.75 4.06
CA ILE A 144 -2.88 -15.93 5.12
C ILE A 144 -3.58 -17.25 4.84
N ASP A 145 -3.53 -18.17 5.78
CA ASP A 145 -4.18 -19.48 5.67
C ASP A 145 -5.71 -19.37 5.88
N ALA A 146 -6.41 -20.50 5.75
CA ALA A 146 -7.86 -20.56 5.90
C ALA A 146 -8.35 -20.24 7.33
N ASP A 147 -7.48 -20.34 8.31
CA ASP A 147 -7.76 -20.02 9.72
C ASP A 147 -7.42 -18.57 10.06
N GLY A 148 -6.88 -17.80 9.10
CA GLY A 148 -6.51 -16.40 9.25
C GLY A 148 -5.10 -16.18 9.83
N ASN A 149 -4.24 -17.20 9.86
CA ASN A 149 -2.88 -17.07 10.35
C ASN A 149 -1.91 -16.75 9.22
N PHE A 150 -0.83 -16.03 9.53
CA PHE A 150 0.25 -15.83 8.57
C PHE A 150 1.01 -17.12 8.29
N ALA A 151 1.30 -17.36 7.01
CA ALA A 151 2.10 -18.47 6.51
C ALA A 151 3.14 -17.92 5.53
N VAL A 152 4.31 -17.48 6.05
CA VAL A 152 5.32 -16.80 5.23
C VAL A 152 6.26 -17.75 4.50
N ASP A 153 6.42 -18.98 4.99
CA ASP A 153 7.26 -19.98 4.34
C ASP A 153 6.49 -20.79 3.30
N THR A 154 6.17 -20.15 2.19
CA THR A 154 5.45 -20.75 1.06
C THR A 154 6.29 -20.69 -0.22
N PRO A 155 6.07 -21.60 -1.20
CA PRO A 155 6.86 -21.61 -2.43
C PRO A 155 6.87 -20.27 -3.18
N GLY A 156 5.74 -19.59 -3.28
CA GLY A 156 5.65 -18.30 -3.97
C GLY A 156 6.39 -17.17 -3.21
N TYR A 157 6.38 -17.20 -1.88
CA TYR A 157 7.11 -16.23 -1.07
C TYR A 157 8.63 -16.41 -1.23
N ARG A 158 9.10 -17.66 -1.18
CA ARG A 158 10.51 -18.02 -1.44
C ARG A 158 10.93 -17.60 -2.83
N ALA A 159 10.13 -17.94 -3.84
CA ALA A 159 10.42 -17.61 -5.22
C ALA A 159 10.60 -16.10 -5.42
N PHE A 160 9.76 -15.27 -4.83
CA PHE A 160 9.92 -13.83 -4.95
C PHE A 160 11.12 -13.30 -4.14
N ALA A 161 11.40 -13.85 -2.96
CA ALA A 161 12.60 -13.48 -2.18
C ALA A 161 13.90 -13.78 -2.95
N GLU A 162 14.00 -14.96 -3.58
CA GLU A 162 15.14 -15.35 -4.42
C GLU A 162 15.22 -14.48 -5.69
N PHE A 163 14.08 -14.13 -6.26
CA PHE A 163 14.01 -13.27 -7.44
C PHE A 163 14.47 -11.84 -7.12
N LEU A 164 14.02 -11.25 -6.01
CA LEU A 164 14.51 -9.96 -5.53
C LEU A 164 16.02 -10.00 -5.22
N ASN A 165 16.52 -11.10 -4.66
CA ASN A 165 17.96 -11.28 -4.42
C ASN A 165 18.75 -11.27 -5.73
N SER A 166 18.24 -11.89 -6.79
CA SER A 166 18.91 -11.90 -8.08
C SER A 166 19.09 -10.49 -8.66
N TRP A 167 18.14 -9.57 -8.45
CA TRP A 167 18.28 -8.18 -8.87
C TRP A 167 19.42 -7.46 -8.14
N HIS A 168 19.65 -7.79 -6.87
CA HIS A 168 20.78 -7.26 -6.09
C HIS A 168 22.11 -7.87 -6.52
N GLU A 169 22.17 -9.19 -6.75
CA GLU A 169 23.37 -9.88 -7.25
C GLU A 169 23.79 -9.38 -8.63
N GLU A 170 22.83 -9.06 -9.50
CA GLU A 170 23.06 -8.50 -10.83
C GLU A 170 23.28 -6.98 -10.82
N ALA A 171 23.13 -6.33 -9.66
CA ALA A 171 23.23 -4.87 -9.48
C ALA A 171 22.28 -4.05 -10.42
N ILE A 172 21.12 -4.61 -10.74
CA ILE A 172 20.09 -3.96 -11.59
C ILE A 172 19.06 -3.17 -10.79
N THR A 173 19.14 -3.18 -9.48
CA THR A 173 18.27 -2.45 -8.54
C THR A 173 19.09 -1.54 -7.63
N PRO A 174 18.56 -0.36 -7.22
CA PRO A 174 19.26 0.52 -6.28
C PRO A 174 19.40 -0.13 -4.90
N SER A 175 20.63 -0.34 -4.47
CA SER A 175 20.94 -1.02 -3.21
C SER A 175 20.43 -0.26 -1.97
N GLU A 176 20.39 1.07 -2.04
CA GLU A 176 19.92 1.92 -0.95
C GLU A 176 18.43 1.72 -0.61
N VAL A 177 17.64 1.19 -1.52
CA VAL A 177 16.22 0.92 -1.25
C VAL A 177 16.06 -0.20 -0.23
N TRP A 178 16.80 -1.32 -0.38
CA TRP A 178 16.64 -2.50 0.47
C TRP A 178 17.77 -2.73 1.47
N LEU A 179 19.01 -2.38 1.12
CA LEU A 179 20.19 -2.77 1.90
C LEU A 179 20.68 -1.68 2.87
N VAL A 180 20.12 -0.46 2.80
CA VAL A 180 20.54 0.67 3.64
C VAL A 180 19.41 1.10 4.57
N GLY A 181 19.72 1.17 5.88
CA GLY A 181 18.77 1.61 6.91
C GLY A 181 17.73 0.57 7.28
N ASP A 182 16.87 0.96 8.21
CA ASP A 182 15.79 0.14 8.79
C ASP A 182 14.39 0.76 8.60
N SER A 183 14.33 1.89 7.88
CA SER A 183 13.10 2.62 7.58
C SER A 183 12.49 2.18 6.25
N LEU A 184 11.26 2.67 6.01
CA LEU A 184 10.59 2.55 4.72
C LEU A 184 11.34 3.38 3.68
N ASN A 185 11.98 2.71 2.70
CA ASN A 185 12.65 3.36 1.58
C ASN A 185 11.83 3.14 0.30
N ASN A 186 11.74 4.17 -0.52
CA ASN A 186 10.94 4.17 -1.74
C ASN A 186 11.83 4.19 -2.97
N CYS A 187 11.51 3.36 -3.95
CA CYS A 187 12.20 3.38 -5.26
C CYS A 187 11.72 4.50 -6.17
N ILE A 188 10.62 5.18 -5.82
CA ILE A 188 10.05 6.25 -6.66
C ILE A 188 11.02 7.42 -6.84
N ASP A 189 11.87 7.70 -5.86
CA ASP A 189 12.89 8.75 -5.96
C ASP A 189 13.88 8.51 -7.10
N ASN A 190 14.22 7.23 -7.33
CA ASN A 190 15.10 6.82 -8.43
C ASN A 190 14.39 6.92 -9.80
N VAL A 191 13.06 6.75 -9.87
CA VAL A 191 12.30 7.03 -11.11
C VAL A 191 12.26 8.53 -11.36
N ILE A 192 11.93 9.34 -10.36
CA ILE A 192 11.84 10.80 -10.48
C ILE A 192 13.18 11.41 -10.91
N SER A 193 14.29 10.88 -10.39
CA SER A 193 15.64 11.33 -10.82
C SER A 193 16.02 10.84 -12.22
N GLY A 194 15.27 9.92 -12.81
CA GLY A 194 15.57 9.32 -14.11
C GLY A 194 16.60 8.19 -14.07
N ASP A 195 16.96 7.68 -12.89
CA ASP A 195 18.00 6.66 -12.69
C ASP A 195 17.44 5.22 -12.69
N LEU A 196 16.12 5.05 -12.72
CA LEU A 196 15.44 3.76 -12.65
C LEU A 196 14.35 3.66 -13.74
N VAL A 197 14.30 2.52 -14.43
CA VAL A 197 13.29 2.28 -15.49
C VAL A 197 11.92 2.01 -14.89
N MET A 198 11.82 1.13 -13.87
CA MET A 198 10.55 0.71 -13.26
C MET A 198 10.64 0.62 -11.74
N CYS A 199 9.66 1.20 -11.05
CA CYS A 199 9.48 1.10 -9.59
C CYS A 199 8.10 0.54 -9.24
N MET A 200 8.06 -0.57 -8.48
CA MET A 200 6.83 -1.08 -7.87
C MET A 200 6.56 -0.33 -6.57
N THR A 201 5.53 0.51 -6.58
CA THR A 201 5.05 1.29 -5.42
C THR A 201 3.52 1.30 -5.40
N GLY A 202 2.81 2.42 -5.65
CA GLY A 202 1.36 2.40 -5.75
C GLY A 202 0.71 3.77 -6.00
N SER A 203 -0.61 3.76 -6.08
CA SER A 203 -1.45 4.87 -6.53
C SER A 203 -1.26 6.18 -5.75
N TRP A 204 -0.82 6.12 -4.49
CA TRP A 204 -0.54 7.32 -3.66
C TRP A 204 0.62 8.18 -4.19
N GLN A 205 1.41 7.66 -5.13
CA GLN A 205 2.53 8.38 -5.73
C GLN A 205 2.14 9.18 -6.99
N VAL A 206 0.92 9.03 -7.49
CA VAL A 206 0.48 9.70 -8.74
C VAL A 206 0.65 11.21 -8.66
N GLY A 207 0.15 11.84 -7.58
CA GLY A 207 0.30 13.29 -7.40
C GLY A 207 1.75 13.74 -7.29
N ARG A 208 2.60 12.94 -6.62
CA ARG A 208 4.03 13.23 -6.50
C ARG A 208 4.76 13.08 -7.84
N MET A 209 4.46 12.02 -8.59
CA MET A 209 5.02 11.84 -9.94
C MET A 209 4.69 13.03 -10.84
N ALA A 210 3.44 13.48 -10.85
CA ALA A 210 3.02 14.64 -11.61
C ALA A 210 3.80 15.91 -11.20
N GLN A 211 3.92 16.15 -9.89
CA GLN A 211 4.58 17.35 -9.37
C GLN A 211 6.09 17.35 -9.58
N ASP A 212 6.77 16.24 -9.30
CA ASP A 212 8.23 16.19 -9.20
C ASP A 212 8.89 15.86 -10.55
N VAL A 213 8.19 15.12 -11.45
CA VAL A 213 8.66 14.86 -12.82
C VAL A 213 8.32 16.03 -13.75
N GLY A 214 7.10 16.59 -13.65
CA GLY A 214 6.66 17.65 -14.55
C GLY A 214 6.86 17.27 -16.03
N ASP A 215 7.50 18.11 -16.80
CA ASP A 215 7.81 17.93 -18.23
C ASP A 215 9.19 17.28 -18.49
N ALA A 216 9.86 16.71 -17.47
CA ALA A 216 11.21 16.16 -17.63
C ALA A 216 11.24 14.91 -18.51
N PHE A 217 10.25 14.05 -18.38
CA PHE A 217 10.07 12.85 -19.19
C PHE A 217 8.63 12.31 -19.07
N ASP A 218 8.22 11.49 -20.04
CA ASP A 218 6.94 10.80 -20.02
C ASP A 218 7.01 9.58 -19.09
N TRP A 219 6.01 9.43 -18.22
CA TRP A 219 5.86 8.29 -17.34
C TRP A 219 4.46 7.65 -17.47
N VAL A 220 4.34 6.40 -17.05
CA VAL A 220 3.09 5.64 -17.17
C VAL A 220 2.97 4.62 -16.03
N VAL A 221 1.74 4.30 -15.68
CA VAL A 221 1.40 3.12 -14.88
C VAL A 221 0.96 2.01 -15.82
N VAL A 222 1.46 0.81 -15.60
CA VAL A 222 1.16 -0.38 -16.41
C VAL A 222 0.58 -1.48 -15.53
N PRO A 223 -0.03 -2.53 -16.09
CA PRO A 223 -0.56 -3.65 -15.31
C PRO A 223 0.49 -4.30 -14.42
N ASN A 224 0.06 -4.81 -13.26
CA ASN A 224 0.94 -5.56 -12.37
C ASN A 224 1.52 -6.78 -13.08
N PRO A 225 2.81 -7.12 -12.84
CA PRO A 225 3.42 -8.34 -13.34
C PRO A 225 2.66 -9.60 -12.90
N SER A 226 2.73 -10.62 -13.70
CA SER A 226 2.05 -11.90 -13.49
C SER A 226 3.04 -13.00 -13.08
N GLY A 227 2.52 -14.04 -12.44
CA GLY A 227 3.28 -15.24 -12.09
C GLY A 227 2.35 -16.44 -11.99
N ALA A 228 2.79 -17.52 -11.38
CA ALA A 228 2.03 -18.77 -11.21
C ALA A 228 0.70 -18.55 -10.43
N GLY A 229 0.62 -17.54 -9.59
CA GLY A 229 -0.59 -17.13 -8.87
C GLY A 229 -1.47 -16.12 -9.63
N GLY A 230 -1.08 -15.73 -10.84
CA GLY A 230 -1.74 -14.68 -11.62
C GLY A 230 -1.11 -13.30 -11.41
N SER A 231 -1.87 -12.23 -11.68
CA SER A 231 -1.48 -10.85 -11.41
C SER A 231 -2.26 -10.31 -10.22
N THR A 232 -1.61 -9.60 -9.32
CA THR A 232 -2.28 -8.88 -8.23
C THR A 232 -1.40 -7.75 -7.69
N GLY A 233 -2.04 -6.62 -7.38
CA GLY A 233 -1.50 -5.67 -6.43
C GLY A 233 -1.92 -6.02 -5.00
N VAL A 234 -1.65 -5.13 -4.06
CA VAL A 234 -2.17 -5.19 -2.68
C VAL A 234 -3.02 -3.96 -2.43
N ALA A 235 -4.19 -4.18 -1.85
CA ALA A 235 -5.03 -3.09 -1.39
C ALA A 235 -4.39 -2.40 -0.18
N GLY A 236 -4.55 -1.10 -0.13
CA GLY A 236 -4.21 -0.26 1.01
C GLY A 236 -5.21 0.87 1.13
N GLY A 237 -4.87 1.86 1.89
CA GLY A 237 -5.67 3.04 2.08
C GLY A 237 -5.52 3.60 3.48
N SER A 238 -6.23 4.68 3.72
CA SER A 238 -6.30 5.36 4.99
C SER A 238 -7.74 5.54 5.41
N ALA A 239 -7.93 5.80 6.68
CA ALA A 239 -9.21 6.19 7.24
C ALA A 239 -9.07 7.44 8.10
N VAL A 240 -10.09 8.27 8.10
CA VAL A 240 -10.29 9.30 9.12
C VAL A 240 -11.00 8.64 10.29
N VAL A 241 -10.38 8.71 11.46
CA VAL A 241 -10.89 8.13 12.70
C VAL A 241 -11.05 9.18 13.78
N ALA A 242 -11.95 8.93 14.72
CA ALA A 242 -12.16 9.75 15.92
C ALA A 242 -11.58 9.04 17.15
N PHE A 243 -10.97 9.80 18.08
CA PHE A 243 -10.43 9.23 19.32
C PHE A 243 -11.41 9.39 20.48
N ALA A 244 -11.43 8.38 21.38
CA ALA A 244 -12.39 8.29 22.48
C ALA A 244 -12.21 9.40 23.52
N ASP A 245 -11.00 9.96 23.64
CA ASP A 245 -10.67 11.01 24.63
C ASP A 245 -11.04 12.42 24.16
N THR A 246 -11.72 12.57 22.99
CA THR A 246 -12.17 13.88 22.50
C THR A 246 -13.12 14.55 23.49
N GLU A 247 -12.94 15.85 23.73
CA GLU A 247 -13.88 16.67 24.51
C GLU A 247 -15.07 17.17 23.64
N HIS A 248 -15.08 16.85 22.33
CA HIS A 248 -16.04 17.39 21.34
C HIS A 248 -16.75 16.31 20.51
N PRO A 249 -17.30 15.23 21.10
CA PRO A 249 -17.78 14.06 20.34
C PRO A 249 -18.91 14.40 19.35
N GLU A 250 -19.84 15.30 19.68
CA GLU A 250 -20.92 15.70 18.77
C GLU A 250 -20.39 16.54 17.58
N ALA A 251 -19.38 17.39 17.82
CA ALA A 251 -18.77 18.18 16.75
C ALA A 251 -17.95 17.27 15.80
N VAL A 252 -17.28 16.26 16.36
CA VAL A 252 -16.56 15.24 15.59
C VAL A 252 -17.53 14.44 14.72
N ALA A 253 -18.65 13.96 15.29
CA ALA A 253 -19.65 13.23 14.53
C ALA A 253 -20.24 14.07 13.38
N ALA A 254 -20.59 15.34 13.65
CA ALA A 254 -21.10 16.26 12.63
C ALA A 254 -20.07 16.52 11.51
N LEU A 255 -18.78 16.63 11.84
CA LEU A 255 -17.72 16.76 10.83
C LEU A 255 -17.58 15.48 10.00
N MET A 256 -17.64 14.30 10.64
CA MET A 256 -17.60 13.03 9.92
C MET A 256 -18.76 12.88 8.93
N GLU A 257 -19.99 13.22 9.34
CA GLU A 257 -21.16 13.22 8.47
C GLU A 257 -21.02 14.21 7.31
N PHE A 258 -20.43 15.38 7.54
CA PHE A 258 -20.15 16.34 6.47
C PHE A 258 -19.13 15.79 5.48
N LEU A 259 -18.05 15.19 5.95
CA LEU A 259 -16.97 14.68 5.09
C LEU A 259 -17.41 13.50 4.21
N VAL A 260 -18.32 12.65 4.70
CA VAL A 260 -18.79 11.47 3.94
C VAL A 260 -19.91 11.81 2.95
N GLN A 261 -20.44 13.04 2.92
CA GLN A 261 -21.40 13.40 1.86
C GLN A 261 -20.74 13.20 0.49
N PRO A 262 -21.43 12.58 -0.50
CA PRO A 262 -20.81 12.24 -1.79
C PRO A 262 -20.14 13.42 -2.50
N GLU A 263 -20.72 14.61 -2.40
CA GLU A 263 -20.17 15.84 -2.97
C GLU A 263 -18.81 16.21 -2.30
N ASN A 264 -18.75 16.20 -0.97
CA ASN A 264 -17.55 16.57 -0.23
C ASN A 264 -16.45 15.48 -0.35
N TYR A 265 -16.86 14.21 -0.26
CA TYR A 265 -15.95 13.08 -0.42
C TYR A 265 -15.38 13.01 -1.84
N GLY A 266 -16.24 13.23 -2.87
CA GLY A 266 -15.82 13.29 -4.26
C GLY A 266 -14.88 14.46 -4.53
N ALA A 267 -15.16 15.66 -3.99
CA ALA A 267 -14.27 16.81 -4.11
C ALA A 267 -12.91 16.57 -3.43
N PHE A 268 -12.89 15.90 -2.27
CA PHE A 268 -11.63 15.49 -1.63
C PHE A 268 -10.83 14.52 -2.50
N SER A 269 -11.49 13.49 -3.05
CA SER A 269 -10.83 12.52 -3.94
C SER A 269 -10.30 13.20 -5.20
N ALA A 270 -11.07 14.11 -5.80
CA ALA A 270 -10.70 14.87 -6.99
C ALA A 270 -9.45 15.76 -6.76
N GLY A 271 -9.48 16.55 -5.70
CA GLY A 271 -8.38 17.47 -5.37
C GLY A 271 -7.12 16.80 -4.83
N THR A 272 -7.24 15.58 -4.26
CA THR A 272 -6.08 14.82 -3.75
C THR A 272 -5.57 13.75 -4.71
N LEU A 273 -6.21 13.59 -5.89
CA LEU A 273 -5.87 12.55 -6.89
C LEU A 273 -5.89 11.15 -6.27
N SER A 274 -6.86 10.89 -5.38
CA SER A 274 -6.99 9.63 -4.63
C SER A 274 -8.13 8.78 -5.17
N LEU A 275 -7.94 7.45 -5.21
CA LEU A 275 -9.03 6.55 -5.55
C LEU A 275 -10.06 6.54 -4.40
N PRO A 276 -11.36 6.71 -4.70
CA PRO A 276 -12.39 6.71 -3.66
C PRO A 276 -12.61 5.31 -3.08
N ALA A 277 -12.68 5.21 -1.75
CA ALA A 277 -13.12 4.01 -1.04
C ALA A 277 -14.64 3.98 -0.82
N GLN A 278 -15.33 5.11 -0.99
CA GLN A 278 -16.79 5.20 -0.88
C GLN A 278 -17.44 4.63 -2.14
N THR A 279 -18.33 3.67 -1.96
CA THR A 279 -18.95 2.89 -3.06
C THR A 279 -19.73 3.76 -4.04
N ASP A 280 -20.52 4.71 -3.53
CA ASP A 280 -21.34 5.60 -4.38
C ASP A 280 -20.45 6.48 -5.26
N VAL A 281 -19.41 7.10 -4.68
CA VAL A 281 -18.47 7.95 -5.42
C VAL A 281 -17.64 7.11 -6.40
N ALA A 282 -17.18 5.94 -5.99
CA ALA A 282 -16.44 5.03 -6.87
C ALA A 282 -17.28 4.60 -8.08
N SER A 283 -18.58 4.30 -7.87
CA SER A 283 -19.49 3.87 -8.94
C SER A 283 -19.84 4.98 -9.93
N GLN A 284 -19.89 6.23 -9.48
CA GLN A 284 -20.17 7.40 -10.33
C GLN A 284 -18.91 7.86 -11.10
N GLY A 285 -17.72 7.49 -10.62
CA GLY A 285 -16.45 8.01 -11.08
C GLY A 285 -16.13 9.37 -10.47
N VAL A 286 -14.84 9.70 -10.44
CA VAL A 286 -14.32 10.98 -9.94
C VAL A 286 -13.85 11.82 -11.12
N ASP A 287 -14.33 13.06 -11.19
CA ASP A 287 -13.79 14.07 -12.12
C ASP A 287 -12.59 14.74 -11.44
N PHE A 288 -11.41 14.18 -11.68
CA PHE A 288 -10.19 14.61 -11.02
C PHE A 288 -9.80 16.04 -11.44
N GLU A 289 -9.38 16.85 -10.47
CA GLU A 289 -9.00 18.26 -10.68
C GLU A 289 -7.63 18.38 -11.35
N THR A 290 -7.49 17.85 -12.57
CA THR A 290 -6.27 17.90 -13.34
C THR A 290 -6.55 17.82 -14.85
N ASP A 291 -5.76 18.54 -15.65
CA ASP A 291 -5.72 18.44 -17.12
C ASP A 291 -4.52 17.59 -17.59
N ASP A 292 -3.78 16.96 -16.68
CA ASP A 292 -2.63 16.12 -17.00
C ASP A 292 -3.08 14.72 -17.44
N ASP A 293 -2.92 14.43 -18.73
CA ASP A 293 -3.30 13.16 -19.33
C ASP A 293 -2.56 11.96 -18.70
N ALA A 294 -1.30 12.13 -18.25
CA ALA A 294 -0.53 11.06 -17.62
C ALA A 294 -1.11 10.71 -16.24
N VAL A 295 -1.53 11.72 -15.47
CA VAL A 295 -2.21 11.54 -14.18
C VAL A 295 -3.55 10.83 -14.37
N LEU A 296 -4.38 11.28 -15.32
CA LEU A 296 -5.67 10.66 -15.60
C LEU A 296 -5.52 9.20 -16.05
N ALA A 297 -4.55 8.92 -16.93
CA ALA A 297 -4.23 7.57 -17.38
C ALA A 297 -3.74 6.67 -16.22
N ALA A 298 -2.91 7.20 -15.33
CA ALA A 298 -2.41 6.47 -14.16
C ALA A 298 -3.53 6.12 -13.19
N LEU A 299 -4.41 7.07 -12.87
CA LEU A 299 -5.57 6.83 -11.99
C LEU A 299 -6.53 5.80 -12.60
N ALA A 300 -6.76 5.86 -13.93
CA ALA A 300 -7.56 4.88 -14.64
C ALA A 300 -6.90 3.48 -14.60
N ALA A 301 -5.57 3.39 -14.78
CA ALA A 301 -4.83 2.13 -14.71
C ALA A 301 -4.95 1.51 -13.30
N TYR A 302 -4.75 2.28 -12.23
CA TYR A 302 -4.93 1.78 -10.88
C TYR A 302 -6.38 1.38 -10.57
N THR A 303 -7.36 2.12 -11.08
CA THR A 303 -8.79 1.74 -10.96
C THR A 303 -9.05 0.40 -11.62
N ALA A 304 -8.44 0.14 -12.78
CA ALA A 304 -8.57 -1.14 -13.49
C ALA A 304 -7.88 -2.32 -12.77
N GLU A 305 -6.93 -2.07 -11.87
CA GLU A 305 -6.31 -3.11 -11.05
C GLU A 305 -7.18 -3.53 -9.85
N VAL A 306 -8.11 -2.67 -9.37
CA VAL A 306 -8.95 -2.97 -8.20
C VAL A 306 -9.71 -4.31 -8.33
N PRO A 307 -10.43 -4.61 -9.44
CA PRO A 307 -11.15 -5.87 -9.59
C PRO A 307 -10.25 -7.10 -9.77
N LYS A 308 -8.94 -6.91 -9.96
CA LYS A 308 -7.95 -7.99 -10.11
C LYS A 308 -7.30 -8.38 -8.79
N LEU A 309 -7.55 -7.62 -7.70
CA LEU A 309 -6.98 -7.91 -6.39
C LEU A 309 -7.46 -9.26 -5.89
N GLN A 310 -6.53 -10.11 -5.45
CA GLN A 310 -6.86 -11.38 -4.82
C GLN A 310 -7.47 -11.14 -3.44
N ASP A 311 -8.37 -12.04 -2.99
CA ASP A 311 -9.02 -11.94 -1.67
C ASP A 311 -8.01 -11.80 -0.53
N GLN A 312 -6.90 -12.55 -0.57
CA GLN A 312 -5.85 -12.44 0.43
C GLN A 312 -5.11 -11.09 0.40
N ALA A 313 -4.99 -10.45 -0.77
CA ALA A 313 -4.38 -9.13 -0.91
C ALA A 313 -5.27 -8.01 -0.33
N VAL A 314 -6.59 -8.18 -0.42
CA VAL A 314 -7.56 -7.31 0.25
C VAL A 314 -7.58 -7.59 1.75
N GLY A 315 -7.62 -8.87 2.15
CA GLY A 315 -7.64 -9.31 3.55
C GLY A 315 -6.40 -8.88 4.34
N LEU A 316 -5.24 -8.84 3.69
CA LEU A 316 -3.98 -8.43 4.32
C LEU A 316 -4.06 -7.00 4.89
N ASN A 317 -4.68 -6.06 4.17
CA ASN A 317 -4.77 -4.67 4.62
C ASN A 317 -5.57 -4.48 5.92
N VAL A 318 -6.55 -5.34 6.15
CA VAL A 318 -7.43 -5.28 7.33
C VAL A 318 -7.03 -6.26 8.42
N HIS A 319 -6.00 -7.06 8.20
CA HIS A 319 -5.52 -8.04 9.16
C HIS A 319 -4.94 -7.33 10.40
N PRO A 320 -5.30 -7.75 11.64
CA PRO A 320 -4.85 -7.07 12.87
C PRO A 320 -3.33 -6.99 13.02
N PHE A 321 -2.60 -7.94 12.47
CA PHE A 321 -1.14 -8.03 12.55
C PHE A 321 -0.45 -7.68 11.22
N ALA A 322 -1.14 -7.02 10.29
CA ALA A 322 -0.56 -6.62 9.01
C ALA A 322 0.72 -5.79 9.17
N PHE A 323 0.76 -4.84 10.10
CA PHE A 323 1.92 -3.98 10.33
C PHE A 323 3.10 -4.72 10.97
N ALA A 324 2.84 -5.71 11.83
CA ALA A 324 3.89 -6.61 12.31
C ALA A 324 4.52 -7.38 11.13
N TYR A 325 3.70 -7.94 10.25
CA TYR A 325 4.18 -8.56 9.02
C TYR A 325 4.94 -7.56 8.13
N TYR A 326 4.42 -6.37 7.87
CA TYR A 326 5.07 -5.40 6.98
C TYR A 326 6.47 -5.01 7.43
N ARG A 327 6.63 -4.70 8.70
CA ARG A 327 7.92 -4.30 9.29
C ARG A 327 8.91 -5.46 9.34
N ASN A 328 8.48 -6.58 9.90
CA ASN A 328 9.36 -7.73 10.09
C ASN A 328 9.75 -8.37 8.75
N SER A 329 8.83 -8.45 7.78
CA SER A 329 9.14 -8.91 6.42
C SER A 329 10.24 -8.06 5.78
N ALA A 330 10.12 -6.72 5.80
CA ALA A 330 11.13 -5.82 5.25
C ALA A 330 12.51 -6.04 5.90
N ASN A 331 12.54 -6.22 7.23
CA ASN A 331 13.80 -6.42 7.96
C ASN A 331 14.43 -7.79 7.69
N ARG A 332 13.64 -8.87 7.73
CA ARG A 332 14.16 -10.23 7.53
C ARG A 332 14.60 -10.48 6.09
N ILE A 333 13.85 -9.95 5.11
CA ILE A 333 14.25 -9.99 3.70
C ILE A 333 15.54 -9.17 3.48
N ALA A 334 15.67 -7.98 4.08
CA ALA A 334 16.92 -7.21 3.98
C ALA A 334 18.13 -7.98 4.57
N GLN A 335 17.96 -8.69 5.69
CA GLN A 335 19.01 -9.54 6.26
C GLN A 335 19.37 -10.71 5.34
N TYR A 336 18.40 -11.28 4.62
CA TYR A 336 18.67 -12.27 3.58
C TYR A 336 19.45 -11.66 2.41
N LEU A 337 19.03 -10.53 1.88
CA LEU A 337 19.67 -9.85 0.74
C LEU A 337 21.11 -9.40 1.05
N THR A 338 21.43 -9.08 2.31
CA THR A 338 22.79 -8.74 2.75
C THR A 338 23.65 -9.96 3.06
N GLY A 339 23.08 -11.17 3.03
CA GLY A 339 23.76 -12.42 3.41
C GLY A 339 23.99 -12.57 4.91
N GLU A 340 23.35 -11.74 5.76
CA GLU A 340 23.37 -11.91 7.22
C GLU A 340 22.63 -13.18 7.65
N LEU A 341 21.53 -13.50 6.95
CA LEU A 341 20.72 -14.70 7.14
C LEU A 341 20.63 -15.49 5.83
N THR A 342 20.52 -16.82 5.95
CA THR A 342 19.99 -17.64 4.85
C THR A 342 18.49 -17.36 4.67
N LEU A 343 17.93 -17.72 3.52
CA LEU A 343 16.48 -17.56 3.29
C LEU A 343 15.67 -18.35 4.32
N ASP A 344 16.08 -19.57 4.66
CA ASP A 344 15.42 -20.41 5.67
C ASP A 344 15.40 -19.73 7.05
N GLU A 345 16.54 -19.17 7.48
CA GLU A 345 16.62 -18.43 8.75
C GLU A 345 15.77 -17.16 8.72
N ALA A 346 15.76 -16.43 7.61
CA ALA A 346 14.97 -15.21 7.46
C ALA A 346 13.47 -15.50 7.58
N LEU A 347 12.98 -16.54 6.88
CA LEU A 347 11.56 -16.92 6.93
C LEU A 347 11.15 -17.49 8.29
N GLN A 348 12.01 -18.32 8.91
CA GLN A 348 11.75 -18.84 10.25
C GLN A 348 11.65 -17.70 11.28
N ARG A 349 12.57 -16.73 11.23
CA ARG A 349 12.52 -15.57 12.13
C ARG A 349 11.33 -14.66 11.84
N LEU A 350 10.99 -14.46 10.57
CA LEU A 350 9.81 -13.69 10.22
C LEU A 350 8.54 -14.32 10.78
N GLN A 351 8.35 -15.63 10.65
CA GLN A 351 7.20 -16.30 11.23
C GLN A 351 7.18 -16.14 12.75
N GLN A 352 8.32 -16.34 13.42
CA GLN A 352 8.42 -16.16 14.87
C GLN A 352 8.12 -14.74 15.31
N ASP A 353 8.61 -13.70 14.62
CA ASP A 353 8.33 -12.30 14.94
C ASP A 353 6.82 -11.98 14.88
N ILE A 354 6.11 -12.59 13.92
CA ILE A 354 4.66 -12.42 13.78
C ILE A 354 3.93 -13.17 14.90
N ASP A 355 4.32 -14.41 15.18
CA ASP A 355 3.72 -15.24 16.23
C ASP A 355 3.91 -14.58 17.62
N ASP A 356 5.08 -13.99 17.87
CA ASP A 356 5.37 -13.25 19.09
C ASP A 356 4.49 -12.02 19.22
N ALA A 357 4.31 -11.24 18.14
CA ALA A 357 3.41 -10.08 18.13
C ALA A 357 1.95 -10.47 18.39
N ILE A 358 1.50 -11.62 17.87
CA ILE A 358 0.16 -12.16 18.16
C ILE A 358 0.04 -12.56 19.63
N ALA A 359 1.05 -13.24 20.17
CA ALA A 359 1.05 -13.68 21.57
C ALA A 359 1.09 -12.53 22.58
N GLU A 360 1.82 -11.45 22.26
CA GLU A 360 1.86 -10.23 23.07
C GLU A 360 0.50 -9.52 23.11
N ALA A 361 -0.21 -9.45 22.00
CA ALA A 361 -1.52 -8.82 21.92
C ALA A 361 -2.62 -9.58 22.68
N GLN A 362 -2.42 -10.87 23.00
CA GLN A 362 -3.37 -11.72 23.72
C GLN A 362 -3.15 -11.71 25.25
N GLN A 363 -2.15 -11.00 25.76
CA GLN A 363 -1.83 -10.88 27.20
C GLN A 363 -2.49 -9.66 27.83
#